data_d33186709d08b54a7a78f1ad290ea07b
#
_entry.id   d33186709d08b54a7a78f1ad290ea07b
#
_cell.length_a   1.000
_cell.length_b   1.000
_cell.length_c   1.000
_cell.angle_alpha   90.00
_cell.angle_beta   90.00
_cell.angle_gamma   90.00
#
_symmetry.space_group_name_H-M   'P 1'
#
loop_
_entity.id
_entity.type
_entity.pdbx_description
1 polymer ?
#
loop_
_entity_poly.entity_id
_entity_poly.type
_entity_poly.pdbx_seq_one_letter_code
_entity_poly.pdbx_strand_id
1 'polypeptide(L)'
;MKKIIFTFICALLISAHSFSQEEVTWHTDVNKALEIAIKNDKKVMFFFTGSDWCGWCIKLQKEVFNTNDFKEWSTKVILIELDYPRRIAQTEKIKAQNNHIQQMFGVRGYPTVLFVNPEKLSDGKINLNNLGKTGYVRGGSEKWLAVANSILKRSI
;
A
#
# COMPACT_ATOMS: atom_id res chain seq x y z
N MET A 1 44.90 56.23 -13.48
CA MET A 1 44.35 55.61 -12.26
C MET A 1 43.06 54.94 -12.65
N LYS A 2 43.12 53.62 -12.89
CA LYS A 2 41.94 52.85 -13.34
C LYS A 2 41.34 52.16 -12.10
N LYS A 3 40.13 52.55 -11.75
CA LYS A 3 39.34 51.90 -10.66
C LYS A 3 38.74 50.60 -11.21
N ILE A 4 39.22 49.46 -10.71
CA ILE A 4 38.66 48.15 -11.00
C ILE A 4 37.53 47.93 -10.02
N ILE A 5 36.28 47.94 -10.53
CA ILE A 5 35.09 47.57 -9.77
C ILE A 5 34.97 46.05 -9.82
N PHE A 6 35.24 45.41 -8.69
CA PHE A 6 35.07 43.95 -8.53
C PHE A 6 33.61 43.69 -8.18
N THR A 7 32.84 43.33 -9.19
CA THR A 7 31.43 42.93 -8.98
C THR A 7 31.37 41.51 -8.46
N PHE A 8 31.09 41.37 -7.17
CA PHE A 8 30.85 40.05 -6.51
C PHE A 8 29.48 39.54 -6.95
N ILE A 9 29.44 38.65 -7.94
CA ILE A 9 28.23 37.91 -8.30
C ILE A 9 28.10 36.75 -7.30
N CYS A 10 27.29 36.99 -6.28
CA CYS A 10 26.88 35.93 -5.34
C CYS A 10 25.89 35.03 -6.06
N ALA A 11 26.35 33.94 -6.68
CA ALA A 11 25.50 32.91 -7.25
C ALA A 11 24.83 32.15 -6.10
N LEU A 12 23.58 32.51 -5.78
CA LEU A 12 22.70 31.72 -4.92
C LEU A 12 22.39 30.44 -5.65
N LEU A 13 23.08 29.36 -5.31
CA LEU A 13 22.70 28.00 -5.66
C LEU A 13 21.46 27.64 -4.84
N ILE A 14 20.29 27.96 -5.38
CA ILE A 14 19.03 27.42 -4.89
C ILE A 14 19.03 25.96 -5.24
N SER A 15 19.46 25.11 -4.29
CA SER A 15 19.29 23.66 -4.38
C SER A 15 17.80 23.38 -4.36
N ALA A 16 17.17 23.30 -5.54
CA ALA A 16 15.83 22.78 -5.69
C ALA A 16 15.87 21.32 -5.24
N HIS A 17 15.52 21.06 -4.00
CA HIS A 17 15.21 19.73 -3.55
C HIS A 17 13.94 19.32 -4.30
N SER A 18 14.11 18.64 -5.42
CA SER A 18 13.02 17.93 -6.08
C SER A 18 12.51 16.90 -5.06
N PHE A 19 11.44 17.25 -4.35
CA PHE A 19 10.63 16.26 -3.67
C PHE A 19 10.10 15.34 -4.78
N SER A 20 10.84 14.27 -5.06
CA SER A 20 10.30 13.16 -5.82
C SER A 20 9.08 12.68 -5.03
N GLN A 21 7.90 12.95 -5.56
CA GLN A 21 6.69 12.38 -5.00
C GLN A 21 6.79 10.88 -5.23
N GLU A 22 7.20 10.10 -4.22
CA GLU A 22 7.17 8.64 -4.29
C GLU A 22 5.76 8.22 -4.63
N GLU A 23 5.61 7.57 -5.77
CA GLU A 23 4.35 7.02 -6.22
C GLU A 23 3.97 5.82 -5.34
N VAL A 24 2.69 5.70 -4.99
CA VAL A 24 2.22 4.59 -4.15
C VAL A 24 2.45 3.27 -4.88
N THR A 25 3.29 2.42 -4.34
CA THR A 25 3.64 1.14 -4.96
C THR A 25 2.73 0.02 -4.48
N TRP A 26 1.91 -0.51 -5.38
CA TRP A 26 1.10 -1.70 -5.17
C TRP A 26 1.77 -2.93 -5.76
N HIS A 27 1.96 -3.95 -4.94
CA HIS A 27 2.49 -5.24 -5.37
C HIS A 27 1.36 -6.18 -5.76
N THR A 28 1.59 -7.01 -6.78
CA THR A 28 0.66 -8.07 -7.20
C THR A 28 1.22 -9.47 -6.99
N ASP A 29 2.53 -9.60 -6.82
CA ASP A 29 3.19 -10.87 -6.44
C ASP A 29 3.32 -10.92 -4.91
N VAL A 30 2.49 -11.77 -4.28
CA VAL A 30 2.41 -11.89 -2.82
C VAL A 30 3.73 -12.33 -2.21
N ASN A 31 4.40 -13.33 -2.81
CA ASN A 31 5.63 -13.85 -2.24
C ASN A 31 6.75 -12.80 -2.20
N LYS A 32 6.94 -12.08 -3.30
CA LYS A 32 7.93 -11.00 -3.36
C LYS A 32 7.59 -9.88 -2.37
N ALA A 33 6.32 -9.52 -2.26
CA ALA A 33 5.90 -8.47 -1.33
C ALA A 33 6.09 -8.88 0.13
N LEU A 34 5.84 -10.14 0.48
CA LEU A 34 6.10 -10.68 1.82
C LEU A 34 7.59 -10.70 2.17
N GLU A 35 8.46 -11.04 1.22
CA GLU A 35 9.92 -10.96 1.41
C GLU A 35 10.37 -9.52 1.70
N ILE A 36 9.81 -8.54 0.96
CA ILE A 36 10.07 -7.12 1.18
C ILE A 36 9.58 -6.70 2.57
N ALA A 37 8.39 -7.14 2.96
CA ALA A 37 7.79 -6.82 4.26
C ALA A 37 8.66 -7.33 5.41
N ILE A 38 9.08 -8.60 5.37
CA ILE A 38 9.93 -9.22 6.38
C ILE A 38 11.30 -8.52 6.44
N LYS A 39 11.92 -8.26 5.29
CA LYS A 39 13.23 -7.58 5.23
C LYS A 39 13.21 -6.19 5.87
N ASN A 40 12.08 -5.47 5.76
CA ASN A 40 11.94 -4.10 6.24
C ASN A 40 11.16 -4.00 7.57
N ASP A 41 10.85 -5.13 8.20
CA ASP A 41 10.03 -5.20 9.43
C ASP A 41 8.71 -4.41 9.29
N LYS A 42 8.03 -4.59 8.14
CA LYS A 42 6.76 -3.91 7.83
C LYS A 42 5.59 -4.88 7.84
N LYS A 43 4.47 -4.39 8.34
CA LYS A 43 3.17 -5.04 8.19
C LYS A 43 2.70 -4.97 6.75
N VAL A 44 1.78 -5.84 6.38
CA VAL A 44 1.23 -5.94 5.03
C VAL A 44 -0.24 -5.55 5.05
N MET A 45 -0.65 -4.80 4.04
CA MET A 45 -2.03 -4.48 3.73
C MET A 45 -2.43 -5.17 2.43
N PHE A 46 -3.31 -6.16 2.51
CA PHE A 46 -3.95 -6.78 1.36
C PHE A 46 -5.22 -6.01 0.99
N PHE A 47 -5.36 -5.63 -0.26
CA PHE A 47 -6.57 -5.06 -0.82
C PHE A 47 -7.23 -6.04 -1.79
N PHE A 48 -8.32 -6.66 -1.36
CA PHE A 48 -9.14 -7.52 -2.19
C PHE A 48 -10.15 -6.66 -2.94
N THR A 49 -10.06 -6.68 -4.26
CA THR A 49 -10.82 -5.77 -5.12
C THR A 49 -11.37 -6.45 -6.38
N GLY A 50 -12.30 -5.81 -7.03
CA GLY A 50 -12.75 -6.11 -8.40
C GLY A 50 -12.65 -4.84 -9.22
N SER A 51 -11.47 -4.59 -9.79
CA SER A 51 -11.07 -3.30 -10.37
C SER A 51 -12.02 -2.79 -11.45
N ASP A 52 -12.62 -3.68 -12.22
CA ASP A 52 -13.43 -3.35 -13.38
C ASP A 52 -14.97 -3.49 -13.18
N TRP A 53 -15.40 -3.88 -11.96
CA TRP A 53 -16.84 -4.10 -11.70
C TRP A 53 -17.30 -3.71 -10.29
N CYS A 54 -16.40 -3.62 -9.30
CA CYS A 54 -16.77 -3.37 -7.90
C CYS A 54 -16.89 -1.86 -7.63
N GLY A 55 -18.09 -1.30 -7.69
CA GLY A 55 -18.30 0.14 -7.47
C GLY A 55 -17.79 0.65 -6.12
N TRP A 56 -17.94 -0.12 -5.03
CA TRP A 56 -17.41 0.26 -3.72
C TRP A 56 -15.88 0.20 -3.64
N CYS A 57 -15.24 -0.67 -4.43
CA CYS A 57 -13.78 -0.74 -4.53
C CYS A 57 -13.24 0.52 -5.24
N ILE A 58 -13.87 0.89 -6.36
CA ILE A 58 -13.53 2.11 -7.11
C ILE A 58 -13.72 3.34 -6.23
N LYS A 59 -14.81 3.37 -5.44
CA LYS A 59 -15.07 4.47 -4.50
C LYS A 59 -14.01 4.56 -3.41
N LEU A 60 -13.59 3.41 -2.83
CA LEU A 60 -12.52 3.36 -1.83
C LEU A 60 -11.18 3.88 -2.40
N GLN A 61 -10.82 3.46 -3.60
CA GLN A 61 -9.62 3.96 -4.26
C GLN A 61 -9.69 5.48 -4.46
N LYS A 62 -10.82 5.99 -4.98
CA LYS A 62 -10.97 7.43 -5.26
C LYS A 62 -10.95 8.28 -4.00
N GLU A 63 -11.66 7.87 -2.94
CA GLU A 63 -11.86 8.68 -1.73
C GLU A 63 -10.74 8.50 -0.68
N VAL A 64 -9.96 7.42 -0.80
CA VAL A 64 -8.91 7.11 0.17
C VAL A 64 -7.56 6.89 -0.50
N PHE A 65 -7.40 5.86 -1.34
CA PHE A 65 -6.08 5.42 -1.80
C PHE A 65 -5.41 6.40 -2.77
N ASN A 66 -6.18 7.22 -3.46
CA ASN A 66 -5.66 8.26 -4.37
C ASN A 66 -5.44 9.62 -3.68
N THR A 67 -5.53 9.68 -2.34
CA THR A 67 -5.28 10.91 -1.58
C THR A 67 -3.84 11.04 -1.12
N ASN A 68 -3.38 12.26 -0.91
CA ASN A 68 -2.05 12.52 -0.36
C ASN A 68 -1.89 11.93 1.04
N ASP A 69 -2.94 11.99 1.88
CA ASP A 69 -2.92 11.41 3.23
C ASP A 69 -2.62 9.91 3.20
N PHE A 70 -3.26 9.18 2.27
CA PHE A 70 -3.00 7.76 2.10
C PHE A 70 -1.60 7.51 1.57
N LYS A 71 -1.13 8.32 0.64
CA LYS A 71 0.21 8.22 0.08
C LYS A 71 1.28 8.30 1.17
N GLU A 72 1.22 9.31 2.02
CA GLU A 72 2.12 9.47 3.15
C GLU A 72 2.00 8.29 4.15
N TRP A 73 0.76 7.92 4.47
CA TRP A 73 0.47 6.83 5.38
C TRP A 73 0.96 5.47 4.86
N SER A 74 0.87 5.22 3.56
CA SER A 74 1.18 3.94 2.92
C SER A 74 2.65 3.51 3.09
N THR A 75 3.54 4.45 3.36
CA THR A 75 4.95 4.17 3.65
C THR A 75 5.17 3.27 4.87
N LYS A 76 4.16 3.15 5.74
CA LYS A 76 4.20 2.34 6.97
C LYS A 76 3.97 0.86 6.75
N VAL A 77 3.44 0.47 5.58
CA VAL A 77 3.05 -0.90 5.26
C VAL A 77 3.50 -1.28 3.85
N ILE A 78 3.52 -2.57 3.56
CA ILE A 78 3.66 -3.06 2.19
C ILE A 78 2.25 -3.29 1.64
N LEU A 79 1.95 -2.67 0.50
CA LEU A 79 0.63 -2.74 -0.14
C LEU A 79 0.60 -3.89 -1.16
N ILE A 80 -0.40 -4.75 -1.05
CA ILE A 80 -0.62 -5.85 -1.99
C ILE A 80 -2.05 -5.76 -2.52
N GLU A 81 -2.18 -5.64 -3.84
CA GLU A 81 -3.47 -5.70 -4.51
C GLU A 81 -3.78 -7.12 -4.98
N LEU A 82 -4.91 -7.63 -4.56
CA LEU A 82 -5.48 -8.90 -4.99
C LEU A 82 -6.74 -8.60 -5.80
N ASP A 83 -6.57 -8.44 -7.10
CA ASP A 83 -7.66 -8.11 -8.00
C ASP A 83 -8.37 -9.35 -8.54
N TYR A 84 -9.68 -9.26 -8.71
CA TYR A 84 -10.57 -10.28 -9.24
C TYR A 84 -11.40 -9.68 -10.39
N PRO A 85 -10.76 -9.32 -11.50
CA PRO A 85 -11.42 -8.68 -12.62
C PRO A 85 -12.36 -9.65 -13.35
N ARG A 86 -13.38 -9.11 -14.00
CA ARG A 86 -14.34 -9.87 -14.83
C ARG A 86 -14.11 -9.67 -16.33
N ARG A 87 -13.54 -8.54 -16.73
CA ARG A 87 -13.34 -8.13 -18.13
C ARG A 87 -11.88 -8.17 -18.55
N ILE A 88 -10.96 -8.08 -17.60
CA ILE A 88 -9.52 -8.06 -17.83
C ILE A 88 -8.97 -9.47 -17.58
N ALA A 89 -8.22 -10.00 -18.55
CA ALA A 89 -7.59 -11.30 -18.39
C ALA A 89 -6.43 -11.24 -17.38
N GLN A 90 -6.35 -12.25 -16.54
CA GLN A 90 -5.23 -12.49 -15.63
C GLN A 90 -4.57 -13.82 -15.94
N THR A 91 -3.29 -13.96 -15.61
CA THR A 91 -2.60 -15.25 -15.69
C THR A 91 -3.15 -16.23 -14.66
N GLU A 92 -3.13 -17.51 -14.97
CA GLU A 92 -3.58 -18.56 -14.04
C GLU A 92 -2.78 -18.55 -12.72
N LYS A 93 -1.49 -18.19 -12.79
CA LYS A 93 -0.64 -18.03 -11.60
C LYS A 93 -1.21 -16.98 -10.63
N ILE A 94 -1.58 -15.81 -11.14
CA ILE A 94 -2.15 -14.74 -10.31
C ILE A 94 -3.53 -15.11 -9.78
N LYS A 95 -4.38 -15.71 -10.62
CA LYS A 95 -5.69 -16.19 -10.16
C LYS A 95 -5.57 -17.21 -9.03
N ALA A 96 -4.69 -18.21 -9.18
CA ALA A 96 -4.46 -19.23 -8.18
C ALA A 96 -3.93 -18.63 -6.86
N GLN A 97 -2.95 -17.73 -6.95
CA GLN A 97 -2.42 -16.98 -5.80
C GLN A 97 -3.54 -16.23 -5.06
N ASN A 98 -4.30 -15.41 -5.79
CA ASN A 98 -5.33 -14.58 -5.21
C ASN A 98 -6.43 -15.43 -4.54
N ASN A 99 -6.88 -16.50 -5.21
CA ASN A 99 -7.86 -17.44 -4.66
C ASN A 99 -7.34 -18.12 -3.39
N HIS A 100 -6.07 -18.51 -3.37
CA HIS A 100 -5.47 -19.13 -2.19
C HIS A 100 -5.50 -18.20 -0.98
N ILE A 101 -5.06 -16.94 -1.15
CA ILE A 101 -5.06 -15.94 -0.07
C ILE A 101 -6.49 -15.59 0.36
N GLN A 102 -7.42 -15.48 -0.60
CA GLN A 102 -8.84 -15.24 -0.31
C GLN A 102 -9.44 -16.35 0.58
N GLN A 103 -9.17 -17.61 0.24
CA GLN A 103 -9.65 -18.77 1.01
C GLN A 103 -9.01 -18.83 2.39
N MET A 104 -7.69 -18.61 2.47
CA MET A 104 -6.94 -18.63 3.74
C MET A 104 -7.55 -17.66 4.77
N PHE A 105 -7.97 -16.47 4.34
CA PHE A 105 -8.55 -15.46 5.24
C PHE A 105 -10.08 -15.41 5.23
N GLY A 106 -10.74 -16.31 4.52
CA GLY A 106 -12.21 -16.39 4.47
C GLY A 106 -12.86 -15.11 3.95
N VAL A 107 -12.23 -14.44 2.94
CA VAL A 107 -12.77 -13.22 2.36
C VAL A 107 -13.93 -13.54 1.43
N ARG A 108 -15.11 -12.94 1.68
CA ARG A 108 -16.37 -13.24 0.98
C ARG A 108 -16.96 -12.06 0.22
N GLY A 109 -16.32 -10.89 0.27
CA GLY A 109 -16.86 -9.68 -0.37
C GLY A 109 -15.80 -8.62 -0.62
N TYR A 110 -16.15 -7.65 -1.45
CA TYR A 110 -15.27 -6.58 -1.89
C TYR A 110 -15.92 -5.19 -1.68
N PRO A 111 -15.15 -4.16 -1.34
CA PRO A 111 -13.73 -4.25 -0.97
C PRO A 111 -13.54 -4.89 0.39
N THR A 112 -12.48 -5.67 0.53
CA THR A 112 -11.94 -6.06 1.83
C THR A 112 -10.48 -5.61 1.90
N VAL A 113 -10.12 -4.95 2.98
CA VAL A 113 -8.72 -4.59 3.30
C VAL A 113 -8.32 -5.32 4.56
N LEU A 114 -7.33 -6.20 4.42
CA LEU A 114 -6.86 -7.06 5.49
C LEU A 114 -5.44 -6.64 5.88
N PHE A 115 -5.18 -6.56 7.16
CA PHE A 115 -3.84 -6.27 7.71
C PHE A 115 -3.26 -7.50 8.36
N VAL A 116 -2.01 -7.81 8.03
CA VAL A 116 -1.28 -8.93 8.61
C VAL A 116 0.13 -8.52 9.04
N ASN A 117 0.65 -9.22 10.03
CA ASN A 117 2.07 -9.18 10.38
C ASN A 117 2.73 -10.45 9.84
N PRO A 118 3.57 -10.38 8.79
CA PRO A 118 4.27 -11.54 8.29
C PRO A 118 5.45 -11.89 9.20
N GLU A 119 5.59 -13.18 9.53
CA GLU A 119 6.66 -13.70 10.36
C GLU A 119 7.32 -14.89 9.69
N LYS A 120 8.65 -14.88 9.58
CA LYS A 120 9.39 -16.02 9.05
C LYS A 120 9.64 -17.02 10.16
N LEU A 121 9.12 -18.23 9.98
CA LEU A 121 9.29 -19.33 10.92
C LEU A 121 10.65 -20.03 10.76
N SER A 122 11.04 -20.81 11.75
CA SER A 122 12.32 -21.53 11.76
C SER A 122 12.43 -22.57 10.63
N ASP A 123 11.30 -23.08 10.12
CA ASP A 123 11.23 -24.00 8.97
C ASP A 123 11.27 -23.28 7.61
N GLY A 124 11.44 -21.95 7.64
CA GLY A 124 11.51 -21.10 6.45
C GLY A 124 10.16 -20.66 5.88
N LYS A 125 9.04 -21.18 6.41
CA LYS A 125 7.70 -20.76 6.01
C LYS A 125 7.38 -19.37 6.56
N ILE A 126 6.42 -18.69 5.90
CA ILE A 126 5.92 -17.40 6.35
C ILE A 126 4.55 -17.61 7.00
N ASN A 127 4.45 -17.24 8.27
CA ASN A 127 3.17 -17.13 8.96
C ASN A 127 2.59 -15.73 8.72
N LEU A 128 1.28 -15.64 8.48
CA LEU A 128 0.57 -14.39 8.26
C LEU A 128 -0.38 -14.13 9.44
N ASN A 129 0.13 -13.47 10.46
CA ASN A 129 -0.64 -13.15 11.66
C ASN A 129 -1.70 -12.09 11.35
N ASN A 130 -2.98 -12.46 11.44
CA ASN A 130 -4.10 -11.57 11.13
C ASN A 130 -4.29 -10.51 12.22
N LEU A 131 -4.11 -9.23 11.88
CA LEU A 131 -4.32 -8.08 12.77
C LEU A 131 -5.77 -7.58 12.75
N GLY A 132 -6.47 -7.79 11.65
CA GLY A 132 -7.85 -7.37 11.45
C GLY A 132 -8.13 -6.93 10.03
N LYS A 133 -9.39 -6.63 9.77
CA LYS A 133 -9.85 -6.21 8.44
C LYS A 133 -10.85 -5.07 8.51
N THR A 134 -10.94 -4.34 7.42
CA THR A 134 -11.95 -3.30 7.18
C THR A 134 -12.41 -3.37 5.72
N GLY A 135 -13.31 -2.49 5.33
CA GLY A 135 -13.75 -2.30 3.95
C GLY A 135 -13.80 -0.83 3.61
N TYR A 136 -14.84 -0.42 2.88
CA TYR A 136 -15.14 0.99 2.70
C TYR A 136 -15.68 1.59 4.01
N VAL A 137 -15.08 2.71 4.43
CA VAL A 137 -15.55 3.52 5.58
C VAL A 137 -15.95 4.89 5.05
N ARG A 138 -17.18 5.32 5.37
CA ARG A 138 -17.66 6.65 4.98
C ARG A 138 -16.90 7.73 5.75
N GLY A 139 -16.53 8.82 5.05
CA GLY A 139 -15.86 9.99 5.66
C GLY A 139 -14.42 10.22 5.17
N GLY A 140 -14.07 9.61 4.01
CA GLY A 140 -12.82 9.88 3.32
C GLY A 140 -11.57 9.28 3.99
N SER A 141 -10.40 9.79 3.58
CA SER A 141 -9.10 9.29 4.02
C SER A 141 -8.93 9.37 5.53
N GLU A 142 -9.28 10.46 6.16
CA GLU A 142 -9.11 10.66 7.61
C GLU A 142 -9.78 9.55 8.43
N LYS A 143 -11.07 9.28 8.17
CA LYS A 143 -11.82 8.26 8.91
C LYS A 143 -11.31 6.86 8.62
N TRP A 144 -11.01 6.59 7.36
CA TRP A 144 -10.49 5.30 6.96
C TRP A 144 -9.11 5.02 7.59
N LEU A 145 -8.21 6.01 7.56
CA LEU A 145 -6.87 5.90 8.16
C LEU A 145 -6.91 5.74 9.68
N ALA A 146 -7.87 6.37 10.34
CA ALA A 146 -8.09 6.17 11.78
C ALA A 146 -8.41 4.69 12.10
N VAL A 147 -9.30 4.06 11.29
CA VAL A 147 -9.62 2.63 11.42
C VAL A 147 -8.39 1.76 11.13
N ALA A 148 -7.68 2.02 10.02
CA ALA A 148 -6.47 1.29 9.67
C ALA A 148 -5.40 1.36 10.77
N ASN A 149 -5.16 2.54 11.32
CA ASN A 149 -4.22 2.74 12.43
C ASN A 149 -4.65 1.98 13.69
N SER A 150 -5.94 1.91 13.99
CA SER A 150 -6.43 1.14 15.14
C SER A 150 -6.18 -0.36 14.99
N ILE A 151 -6.28 -0.88 13.75
CA ILE A 151 -5.98 -2.28 13.45
C ILE A 151 -4.47 -2.54 13.57
N LEU A 152 -3.64 -1.66 12.99
CA LEU A 152 -2.19 -1.82 13.02
C LEU A 152 -1.57 -1.73 14.43
N LYS A 153 -2.25 -1.09 15.37
CA LYS A 153 -1.80 -1.02 16.78
C LYS A 153 -2.06 -2.31 17.56
N ARG A 154 -2.84 -3.25 17.05
CA ARG A 154 -3.07 -4.54 17.70
C ARG A 154 -1.78 -5.32 17.67
N SER A 155 -1.19 -5.57 18.82
CA SER A 155 -0.15 -6.58 19.03
C SER A 155 -0.83 -7.95 19.18
N ILE A 156 -0.24 -8.95 18.57
CA ILE A 156 -0.62 -10.35 18.77
C ILE A 156 0.09 -10.86 19.99
#